data_6639586f90a4fd9dd5a7f7ccb6ac2a56
#
_entry.id   6639586f90a4fd9dd5a7f7ccb6ac2a56
#
_cell.length_a   1.000
_cell.length_b   1.000
_cell.length_c   1.000
_cell.angle_alpha   90.00
_cell.angle_beta   90.00
_cell.angle_gamma   90.00
#
_symmetry.space_group_name_H-M   'P 1'
#
loop_
_entity.id
_entity.type
_entity.pdbx_description
1 polymer ?
#
loop_
_entity_poly.entity_id
_entity_poly.type
_entity_poly.pdbx_seq_one_letter_code
_entity_poly.pdbx_strand_id
1 'polypeptide(L)'
;MMIIPELSNEDLDQLQSRAEVKVYKAIRDSCPKSYLVLFQVGWIASKETSGYTDGEIDFVICDPKRGFLVIEVKGGGISSNPETGKWFSTDRSGQEHSIKDPVKQSLNAKHAIYRKLKKFNKLSEFPFASSSSGHSVFFPDIKFNTSLIKPECEREMVGTAENLTNIGDWIERAFDFCSANNSRGPGPAGVELMKQTFGRPVSANALTSSNIDLAEKRVLELTSTQSSLLSFIKSRRRAIITGGAGTGKTVLAVDKAKELAADGYKTLVTCYNRPLADFLRLNLESEENISVLDVHQIAKRFIDAANAATKRDLIEEIRGTHRNADLWDVLMPIALWDSAEFVETRFDAIVCDEGQDIPEDFWMPLQRILTDFDSSPFFIFRDENQDIYKRTTSNVFEEIPFNLGINCRNTSEIHDYAYRNYHGPAVTAPNVSSIPVTNMTIRGLVEQSELITAQIRQMLVDPGISPSDIVVLVSSSENSSRMKAELAQKKISNSIKWTANHRQNPDEVLIETVKRFKGLEARIVILWLDDGGIVPIGGEELYVGASRARSQLLIISTMNALETKVG
;
A
#
# COMPACT_ATOMS: atom_id res chain seq x y z
N MET A 1 30.60 18.68 -8.21
CA MET A 1 29.98 17.45 -7.72
C MET A 1 28.49 17.55 -8.00
N MET A 2 27.90 16.49 -8.47
CA MET A 2 26.45 16.35 -8.61
C MET A 2 26.01 15.31 -7.60
N ILE A 3 25.09 15.65 -6.71
CA ILE A 3 24.44 14.72 -5.76
C ILE A 3 23.01 14.49 -6.21
N ILE A 4 22.54 13.27 -6.21
CA ILE A 4 21.18 12.89 -6.59
C ILE A 4 20.61 11.91 -5.56
N PRO A 5 19.48 12.27 -4.89
CA PRO A 5 18.84 13.58 -4.90
C PRO A 5 19.66 14.64 -4.18
N GLU A 6 19.54 15.90 -4.60
CA GLU A 6 20.06 17.04 -3.85
C GLU A 6 19.04 17.43 -2.77
N LEU A 7 19.37 17.15 -1.51
CA LEU A 7 18.47 17.34 -0.38
C LEU A 7 18.76 18.67 0.33
N SER A 8 17.70 19.40 0.66
CA SER A 8 17.79 20.57 1.53
C SER A 8 18.13 20.16 2.98
N ASN A 9 18.48 21.12 3.83
CA ASN A 9 18.69 20.80 5.25
C ASN A 9 17.38 20.34 5.94
N GLU A 10 16.24 20.83 5.51
CA GLU A 10 14.91 20.41 5.99
C GLU A 10 14.62 18.95 5.61
N ASP A 11 14.92 18.56 4.37
CA ASP A 11 14.76 17.17 3.92
C ASP A 11 15.70 16.23 4.70
N LEU A 12 16.94 16.66 4.92
CA LEU A 12 17.92 15.87 5.70
C LEU A 12 17.50 15.68 7.16
N ASP A 13 16.82 16.67 7.75
CA ASP A 13 16.34 16.58 9.14
C ASP A 13 15.15 15.61 9.29
N GLN A 14 14.45 15.32 8.22
CA GLN A 14 13.36 14.32 8.16
C GLN A 14 13.85 12.89 7.98
N LEU A 15 15.11 12.67 7.57
CA LEU A 15 15.66 11.32 7.40
C LEU A 15 15.78 10.59 8.74
N GLN A 16 15.38 9.32 8.76
CA GLN A 16 15.45 8.47 9.97
C GLN A 16 16.88 8.20 10.42
N SER A 17 17.80 8.03 9.48
CA SER A 17 19.18 7.67 9.76
C SER A 17 20.06 8.88 9.96
N ARG A 18 20.31 9.24 11.21
CA ARG A 18 21.27 10.32 11.55
C ARG A 18 22.69 10.01 11.09
N ALA A 19 23.06 8.76 10.95
CA ALA A 19 24.35 8.33 10.42
C ALA A 19 24.51 8.71 8.95
N GLU A 20 23.52 8.39 8.14
CA GLU A 20 23.49 8.73 6.72
C GLU A 20 23.50 10.26 6.50
N VAL A 21 22.74 11.02 7.33
CA VAL A 21 22.75 12.49 7.28
C VAL A 21 24.15 13.06 7.52
N LYS A 22 24.91 12.53 8.49
CA LYS A 22 26.29 12.96 8.74
C LYS A 22 27.17 12.73 7.53
N VAL A 23 27.08 11.53 6.95
CA VAL A 23 27.88 11.15 5.77
C VAL A 23 27.47 11.96 4.55
N TYR A 24 26.17 12.17 4.33
CA TYR A 24 25.67 13.00 3.23
C TYR A 24 26.24 14.44 3.30
N LYS A 25 26.15 15.08 4.48
CA LYS A 25 26.69 16.44 4.69
C LYS A 25 28.19 16.48 4.45
N ALA A 26 28.93 15.53 4.99
CA ALA A 26 30.38 15.45 4.80
C ALA A 26 30.78 15.25 3.31
N ILE A 27 30.10 14.38 2.60
CA ILE A 27 30.30 14.17 1.16
C ILE A 27 29.99 15.44 0.36
N ARG A 28 28.84 16.09 0.65
CA ARG A 28 28.44 17.34 0.00
C ARG A 28 29.48 18.44 0.15
N ASP A 29 30.09 18.52 1.31
CA ASP A 29 30.98 19.63 1.67
C ASP A 29 32.43 19.42 1.19
N SER A 30 32.88 18.16 0.96
CA SER A 30 34.31 17.87 0.73
C SER A 30 34.65 17.02 -0.50
N CYS A 31 33.67 16.47 -1.25
CA CYS A 31 34.00 15.66 -2.41
C CYS A 31 34.33 16.48 -3.67
N PRO A 32 35.19 15.97 -4.56
CA PRO A 32 35.55 16.61 -5.84
C PRO A 32 34.34 16.94 -6.71
N LYS A 33 34.39 18.11 -7.39
CA LYS A 33 33.30 18.57 -8.27
C LYS A 33 33.05 17.66 -9.49
N SER A 34 33.98 16.78 -9.84
CA SER A 34 33.86 15.84 -10.95
C SER A 34 33.02 14.60 -10.64
N TYR A 35 32.72 14.34 -9.37
CA TYR A 35 31.99 13.12 -8.97
C TYR A 35 30.48 13.26 -9.17
N LEU A 36 29.87 12.14 -9.56
CA LEU A 36 28.44 11.90 -9.40
C LEU A 36 28.24 11.08 -8.13
N VAL A 37 27.42 11.58 -7.22
CA VAL A 37 27.04 10.89 -5.99
C VAL A 37 25.55 10.57 -6.08
N LEU A 38 25.22 9.30 -5.88
CA LEU A 38 23.84 8.84 -5.76
C LEU A 38 23.60 8.44 -4.33
N PHE A 39 22.51 8.90 -3.75
CA PHE A 39 22.11 8.62 -2.37
C PHE A 39 20.85 7.76 -2.33
N GLN A 40 20.82 6.76 -1.46
CA GLN A 40 19.74 5.78 -1.29
C GLN A 40 19.34 5.10 -2.61
N VAL A 41 20.26 4.29 -3.14
CA VAL A 41 20.09 3.60 -4.43
C VAL A 41 19.49 2.22 -4.22
N GLY A 42 18.22 2.06 -4.58
CA GLY A 42 17.54 0.78 -4.60
C GLY A 42 17.97 -0.12 -5.76
N TRP A 43 18.08 -1.41 -5.53
CA TRP A 43 18.38 -2.39 -6.57
C TRP A 43 17.61 -3.70 -6.41
N ILE A 44 17.26 -4.32 -7.54
CA ILE A 44 16.65 -5.65 -7.61
C ILE A 44 17.55 -6.54 -8.46
N ALA A 45 17.96 -7.70 -7.93
CA ALA A 45 18.68 -8.71 -8.67
C ALA A 45 17.84 -9.98 -8.79
N SER A 46 17.69 -10.51 -10.02
CA SER A 46 17.10 -11.85 -10.21
C SER A 46 18.10 -12.94 -9.81
N LYS A 47 17.66 -13.91 -9.01
CA LYS A 47 18.40 -15.14 -8.79
C LYS A 47 18.12 -16.11 -9.94
N GLU A 48 19.16 -16.81 -10.42
CA GLU A 48 19.03 -17.76 -11.54
C GLU A 48 18.14 -18.98 -11.22
N THR A 49 17.82 -19.24 -9.95
CA THR A 49 17.11 -20.46 -9.52
C THR A 49 15.79 -20.26 -8.80
N SER A 50 15.47 -19.10 -8.25
CA SER A 50 14.13 -18.73 -7.75
C SER A 50 14.15 -17.36 -7.03
N GLY A 51 13.27 -16.45 -7.43
CA GLY A 51 12.95 -15.22 -6.73
C GLY A 51 13.90 -14.04 -7.01
N TYR A 52 13.44 -12.87 -6.61
CA TYR A 52 14.23 -11.64 -6.66
C TYR A 52 14.88 -11.39 -5.29
N THR A 53 16.09 -10.82 -5.30
CA THR A 53 16.69 -10.20 -4.12
C THR A 53 16.70 -8.70 -4.39
N ASP A 54 16.11 -7.95 -3.51
CA ASP A 54 16.16 -6.50 -3.48
C ASP A 54 17.10 -6.02 -2.38
N GLY A 55 17.54 -4.82 -2.49
CA GLY A 55 18.38 -4.16 -1.50
C GLY A 55 18.48 -2.67 -1.83
N GLU A 56 18.88 -1.94 -0.84
CA GLU A 56 19.21 -0.54 -0.92
C GLU A 56 20.66 -0.37 -0.51
N ILE A 57 21.33 0.62 -1.08
CA ILE A 57 22.66 1.04 -0.71
C ILE A 57 22.67 2.53 -0.47
N ASP A 58 23.31 2.97 0.59
CA ASP A 58 23.22 4.34 1.05
C ASP A 58 23.89 5.31 0.08
N PHE A 59 25.08 4.97 -0.45
CA PHE A 59 25.77 5.82 -1.43
C PHE A 59 26.41 5.03 -2.56
N VAL A 60 26.33 5.59 -3.77
CA VAL A 60 27.14 5.19 -4.93
C VAL A 60 27.86 6.42 -5.44
N ILE A 61 29.19 6.38 -5.45
CA ILE A 61 30.03 7.45 -5.95
C ILE A 61 30.64 7.03 -7.27
N CYS A 62 30.42 7.81 -8.33
CA CYS A 62 31.01 7.56 -9.65
C CYS A 62 32.07 8.62 -9.96
N ASP A 63 33.28 8.16 -10.16
CA ASP A 63 34.42 8.94 -10.66
C ASP A 63 34.64 8.66 -12.15
N PRO A 64 34.55 9.66 -13.02
CA PRO A 64 34.77 9.47 -14.44
C PRO A 64 36.19 8.95 -14.81
N LYS A 65 37.16 9.11 -13.91
CA LYS A 65 38.55 8.69 -14.15
C LYS A 65 38.83 7.27 -13.68
N ARG A 66 38.10 6.74 -12.69
CA ARG A 66 38.40 5.44 -12.05
C ARG A 66 37.27 4.42 -12.17
N GLY A 67 36.03 4.82 -11.87
CA GLY A 67 34.91 3.89 -11.85
C GLY A 67 33.84 4.25 -10.84
N PHE A 68 33.33 3.27 -10.08
CA PHE A 68 32.39 3.57 -9.03
C PHE A 68 32.70 2.87 -7.71
N LEU A 69 32.33 3.50 -6.60
CA LEU A 69 32.45 3.02 -5.23
C LEU A 69 31.07 2.99 -4.58
N VAL A 70 30.74 1.87 -3.95
CA VAL A 70 29.50 1.67 -3.20
C VAL A 70 29.83 1.78 -1.71
N ILE A 71 29.02 2.54 -0.95
CA ILE A 71 29.25 2.76 0.48
C ILE A 71 27.97 2.42 1.25
N GLU A 72 28.09 1.52 2.20
CA GLU A 72 27.05 1.23 3.18
C GLU A 72 27.36 1.95 4.49
N VAL A 73 26.38 2.60 5.09
CA VAL A 73 26.53 3.38 6.33
C VAL A 73 25.76 2.71 7.46
N LYS A 74 26.41 2.56 8.61
CA LYS A 74 25.76 2.06 9.83
C LYS A 74 26.09 2.94 11.02
N GLY A 75 25.04 3.43 11.69
CA GLY A 75 25.17 4.26 12.89
C GLY A 75 25.21 3.43 14.17
N GLY A 76 25.56 4.13 15.27
CA GLY A 76 25.65 3.54 16.60
C GLY A 76 26.94 2.78 16.85
N GLY A 77 27.01 2.08 17.99
CA GLY A 77 28.09 1.12 18.27
C GLY A 77 27.92 -0.13 17.40
N ILE A 78 29.01 -0.66 16.86
CA ILE A 78 28.98 -1.81 15.93
C ILE A 78 29.68 -3.00 16.55
N SER A 79 29.01 -4.15 16.55
CA SER A 79 29.59 -5.42 16.99
C SER A 79 29.21 -6.56 16.04
N SER A 80 30.03 -7.61 16.00
CA SER A 80 29.71 -8.85 15.27
C SER A 80 30.07 -10.06 16.09
N ASN A 81 29.20 -11.06 16.10
CA ASN A 81 29.46 -12.35 16.74
C ASN A 81 30.04 -13.29 15.69
N PRO A 82 31.31 -13.74 15.86
CA PRO A 82 31.99 -14.60 14.89
C PRO A 82 31.39 -16.02 14.82
N GLU A 83 30.78 -16.50 15.90
CA GLU A 83 30.19 -17.85 15.95
C GLU A 83 28.88 -17.94 15.18
N THR A 84 28.07 -16.86 15.24
CA THR A 84 26.77 -16.81 14.59
C THR A 84 26.78 -16.05 13.26
N GLY A 85 27.85 -15.31 12.98
CA GLY A 85 27.95 -14.40 11.83
C GLY A 85 26.99 -13.20 11.87
N LYS A 86 26.32 -12.97 13.00
CA LYS A 86 25.36 -11.88 13.16
C LYS A 86 26.06 -10.57 13.50
N TRP A 87 25.53 -9.48 12.95
CA TRP A 87 25.95 -8.12 13.24
C TRP A 87 24.89 -7.39 14.06
N PHE A 88 25.36 -6.50 14.91
CA PHE A 88 24.52 -5.72 15.81
C PHE A 88 24.93 -4.24 15.76
N SER A 89 23.93 -3.37 15.89
CA SER A 89 24.12 -1.94 16.13
C SER A 89 23.56 -1.61 17.50
N THR A 90 24.34 -0.88 18.31
CA THR A 90 23.92 -0.40 19.63
C THR A 90 23.55 1.06 19.54
N ASP A 91 22.32 1.42 19.91
CA ASP A 91 21.84 2.77 19.90
C ASP A 91 22.36 3.58 21.12
N ARG A 92 21.98 4.89 21.20
CA ARG A 92 22.39 5.77 22.30
C ARG A 92 21.82 5.38 23.66
N SER A 93 20.75 4.59 23.69
CA SER A 93 20.15 4.08 24.93
C SER A 93 20.85 2.80 25.44
N GLY A 94 21.80 2.27 24.65
CA GLY A 94 22.50 1.01 24.94
C GLY A 94 21.75 -0.23 24.46
N GLN A 95 20.67 -0.09 23.71
CA GLN A 95 19.90 -1.20 23.18
C GLN A 95 20.56 -1.74 21.91
N GLU A 96 20.78 -3.07 21.86
CA GLU A 96 21.29 -3.76 20.68
C GLU A 96 20.18 -4.13 19.70
N HIS A 97 20.42 -3.85 18.43
CA HIS A 97 19.56 -4.20 17.30
C HIS A 97 20.32 -5.08 16.32
N SER A 98 19.74 -6.21 15.93
CA SER A 98 20.32 -7.06 14.90
C SER A 98 20.27 -6.36 13.54
N ILE A 99 21.41 -6.27 12.85
CA ILE A 99 21.52 -5.66 11.52
C ILE A 99 22.06 -6.68 10.51
N LYS A 100 21.84 -6.41 9.22
CA LYS A 100 22.49 -7.17 8.14
C LYS A 100 23.99 -6.87 8.16
N ASP A 101 24.80 -7.84 7.70
CA ASP A 101 26.24 -7.66 7.51
C ASP A 101 26.51 -6.52 6.51
N PRO A 102 27.08 -5.38 6.93
CA PRO A 102 27.22 -4.21 6.06
C PRO A 102 28.26 -4.42 4.95
N VAL A 103 29.27 -5.27 5.18
CA VAL A 103 30.27 -5.59 4.17
C VAL A 103 29.64 -6.43 3.06
N LYS A 104 28.83 -7.43 3.42
CA LYS A 104 28.08 -8.22 2.42
C LYS A 104 27.02 -7.40 1.70
N GLN A 105 26.37 -6.44 2.39
CA GLN A 105 25.42 -5.54 1.74
C GLN A 105 26.09 -4.72 0.65
N SER A 106 27.20 -4.04 0.97
CA SER A 106 27.93 -3.21 -0.01
C SER A 106 28.52 -4.05 -1.16
N LEU A 107 29.05 -5.24 -0.88
CA LEU A 107 29.57 -6.15 -1.91
C LEU A 107 28.46 -6.61 -2.88
N ASN A 108 27.31 -7.01 -2.34
CA ASN A 108 26.17 -7.46 -3.15
C ASN A 108 25.62 -6.31 -4.01
N ALA A 109 25.51 -5.11 -3.44
CA ALA A 109 25.07 -3.92 -4.15
C ALA A 109 26.02 -3.57 -5.30
N LYS A 110 27.35 -3.62 -5.08
CA LYS A 110 28.36 -3.43 -6.14
C LYS A 110 28.08 -4.32 -7.35
N HIS A 111 27.89 -5.61 -7.12
CA HIS A 111 27.61 -6.56 -8.18
C HIS A 111 26.26 -6.34 -8.87
N ALA A 112 25.23 -5.97 -8.09
CA ALA A 112 23.91 -5.68 -8.63
C ALA A 112 23.92 -4.42 -9.51
N ILE A 113 24.59 -3.35 -9.06
CA ILE A 113 24.75 -2.11 -9.79
C ILE A 113 25.49 -2.35 -11.12
N TYR A 114 26.63 -3.07 -11.07
CA TYR A 114 27.38 -3.39 -12.28
C TYR A 114 26.53 -4.16 -13.30
N ARG A 115 25.78 -5.17 -12.86
CA ARG A 115 24.87 -5.93 -13.74
C ARG A 115 23.77 -5.06 -14.33
N LYS A 116 23.18 -4.15 -13.53
CA LYS A 116 22.17 -3.21 -14.03
C LYS A 116 22.75 -2.24 -15.05
N LEU A 117 23.90 -1.64 -14.79
CA LEU A 117 24.58 -0.77 -15.77
C LEU A 117 24.81 -1.50 -17.09
N LYS A 118 25.27 -2.76 -17.05
CA LYS A 118 25.47 -3.58 -18.25
C LYS A 118 24.15 -3.86 -18.97
N LYS A 119 23.08 -4.16 -18.24
CA LYS A 119 21.74 -4.42 -18.81
C LYS A 119 21.13 -3.18 -19.47
N PHE A 120 21.32 -2.00 -18.88
CA PHE A 120 20.75 -0.74 -19.40
C PHE A 120 21.66 0.00 -20.37
N ASN A 121 22.84 -0.52 -20.63
CA ASN A 121 23.75 0.07 -21.61
C ASN A 121 23.16 0.01 -23.03
N LYS A 122 22.97 1.18 -23.62
CA LYS A 122 22.50 1.35 -25.01
C LYS A 122 23.62 1.78 -25.95
N LEU A 123 24.84 1.97 -25.43
CA LEU A 123 26.02 2.37 -26.21
C LEU A 123 26.62 1.13 -26.87
N SER A 124 27.38 1.34 -27.97
CA SER A 124 28.12 0.29 -28.70
C SER A 124 29.15 -0.41 -27.80
N GLU A 125 29.77 0.36 -26.90
CA GLU A 125 30.72 -0.14 -25.92
C GLU A 125 30.17 0.10 -24.49
N PHE A 126 30.48 -0.82 -23.55
CA PHE A 126 30.10 -0.67 -22.17
C PHE A 126 31.15 0.16 -21.42
N PRO A 127 30.83 1.39 -20.96
CA PRO A 127 31.83 2.31 -20.39
C PRO A 127 32.55 1.76 -19.14
N PHE A 128 31.88 0.86 -18.40
CA PHE A 128 32.45 0.25 -17.19
C PHE A 128 33.19 -1.07 -17.44
N ALA A 129 33.41 -1.49 -18.69
CA ALA A 129 34.06 -2.76 -19.00
C ALA A 129 35.49 -2.87 -18.43
N SER A 130 36.22 -1.77 -18.43
CA SER A 130 37.61 -1.68 -17.96
C SER A 130 37.77 -0.77 -16.73
N SER A 131 36.67 -0.34 -16.12
CA SER A 131 36.71 0.56 -14.98
C SER A 131 36.71 -0.23 -13.66
N SER A 132 37.22 0.41 -12.61
CA SER A 132 37.21 -0.15 -11.26
C SER A 132 35.83 -0.08 -10.65
N SER A 133 35.49 -1.08 -9.83
CA SER A 133 34.29 -1.05 -8.98
C SER A 133 34.66 -1.50 -7.56
N GLY A 134 34.42 -0.61 -6.61
CA GLY A 134 34.71 -0.82 -5.21
C GLY A 134 33.45 -0.97 -4.34
N HIS A 135 33.63 -1.52 -3.14
CA HIS A 135 32.65 -1.50 -2.08
C HIS A 135 33.31 -1.10 -0.77
N SER A 136 32.57 -0.42 0.09
CA SER A 136 33.09 0.11 1.35
C SER A 136 31.98 0.19 2.39
N VAL A 137 32.37 0.36 3.65
CA VAL A 137 31.48 0.58 4.78
C VAL A 137 31.89 1.84 5.52
N PHE A 138 30.92 2.57 6.05
CA PHE A 138 31.18 3.78 6.81
C PHE A 138 30.43 3.77 8.15
N PHE A 139 31.18 3.95 9.24
CA PHE A 139 30.67 3.95 10.61
C PHE A 139 30.89 5.33 11.26
N PRO A 140 29.98 6.30 11.07
CA PRO A 140 30.20 7.69 11.48
C PRO A 140 30.17 7.94 12.99
N ASP A 141 29.84 6.93 13.79
CA ASP A 141 29.66 7.08 15.25
C ASP A 141 30.73 6.37 16.06
N ILE A 142 31.67 5.66 15.41
CA ILE A 142 32.74 4.95 16.10
C ILE A 142 34.12 5.37 15.59
N LYS A 143 35.14 5.19 16.45
CA LYS A 143 36.55 5.32 16.07
C LYS A 143 37.04 4.03 15.43
N PHE A 144 38.09 4.17 14.63
CA PHE A 144 38.69 3.00 14.00
C PHE A 144 39.22 1.99 15.03
N ASN A 145 38.93 0.72 14.77
CA ASN A 145 39.48 -0.42 15.49
C ASN A 145 39.86 -1.50 14.48
N THR A 146 40.96 -2.19 14.70
CA THR A 146 41.46 -3.28 13.83
C THR A 146 40.49 -4.45 13.70
N SER A 147 39.58 -4.65 14.66
CA SER A 147 38.51 -5.65 14.58
C SER A 147 37.49 -5.40 13.45
N LEU A 148 37.48 -4.21 12.87
CA LEU A 148 36.64 -3.85 11.73
C LEU A 148 37.18 -4.39 10.40
N ILE A 149 38.48 -4.73 10.35
CA ILE A 149 39.11 -5.35 9.18
C ILE A 149 38.64 -6.78 9.04
N LYS A 150 38.23 -7.17 7.87
CA LYS A 150 37.77 -8.50 7.49
C LYS A 150 38.51 -8.96 6.23
N PRO A 151 38.60 -10.26 5.93
CA PRO A 151 39.23 -10.72 4.69
C PRO A 151 38.62 -10.11 3.42
N GLU A 152 37.35 -9.77 3.45
CA GLU A 152 36.61 -9.13 2.37
C GLU A 152 36.51 -7.58 2.48
N CYS A 153 37.13 -6.98 3.51
CA CYS A 153 37.06 -5.53 3.77
C CYS A 153 38.32 -5.03 4.48
N GLU A 154 39.24 -4.51 3.71
CA GLU A 154 40.53 -3.98 4.17
C GLU A 154 40.39 -2.58 4.81
N ARG A 155 41.47 -2.11 5.45
CA ARG A 155 41.51 -0.83 6.18
C ARG A 155 41.03 0.37 5.36
N GLU A 156 41.42 0.43 4.08
CA GLU A 156 41.11 1.49 3.15
C GLU A 156 39.61 1.56 2.82
N MET A 157 38.92 0.43 2.95
CA MET A 157 37.49 0.31 2.67
C MET A 157 36.62 0.66 3.87
N VAL A 158 37.19 0.85 5.06
CA VAL A 158 36.46 1.17 6.29
C VAL A 158 36.62 2.64 6.64
N GLY A 159 35.52 3.39 6.56
CA GLY A 159 35.42 4.76 7.05
C GLY A 159 34.85 4.80 8.47
N THR A 160 35.31 5.76 9.27
CA THR A 160 34.88 5.95 10.66
C THR A 160 34.69 7.43 11.00
N ALA A 161 34.33 7.74 12.23
CA ALA A 161 34.14 9.13 12.71
C ALA A 161 35.37 10.02 12.43
N GLU A 162 36.56 9.44 12.45
CA GLU A 162 37.81 10.17 12.16
C GLU A 162 37.92 10.64 10.71
N ASN A 163 37.18 10.02 9.80
CA ASN A 163 37.18 10.34 8.37
C ASN A 163 36.09 11.34 7.99
N LEU A 164 35.15 11.69 8.90
CA LEU A 164 34.03 12.59 8.55
C LEU A 164 34.49 13.98 8.11
N THR A 165 35.50 14.57 8.75
CA THR A 165 36.01 15.92 8.40
C THR A 165 36.73 15.94 7.07
N ASN A 166 37.33 14.82 6.65
CA ASN A 166 38.09 14.66 5.41
C ASN A 166 37.57 13.43 4.63
N ILE A 167 36.25 13.31 4.50
CA ILE A 167 35.65 12.14 3.85
C ILE A 167 36.06 12.02 2.37
N GLY A 168 36.29 13.16 1.71
CA GLY A 168 36.82 13.19 0.35
C GLY A 168 38.15 12.44 0.22
N ASP A 169 39.09 12.70 1.12
CA ASP A 169 40.41 12.03 1.12
C ASP A 169 40.28 10.53 1.42
N TRP A 170 39.33 10.13 2.25
CA TRP A 170 39.07 8.71 2.49
C TRP A 170 38.49 8.04 1.24
N ILE A 171 37.53 8.68 0.56
CA ILE A 171 36.95 8.20 -0.71
C ILE A 171 38.03 8.04 -1.77
N GLU A 172 38.96 8.99 -1.87
CA GLU A 172 40.10 8.90 -2.79
C GLU A 172 40.95 7.66 -2.50
N ARG A 173 41.34 7.44 -1.26
CA ARG A 173 42.11 6.24 -0.85
C ARG A 173 41.33 4.93 -1.11
N ALA A 174 40.03 4.90 -0.86
CA ALA A 174 39.20 3.74 -1.15
C ALA A 174 39.14 3.43 -2.65
N PHE A 175 39.04 4.47 -3.49
CA PHE A 175 39.14 4.32 -4.94
C PHE A 175 40.51 3.81 -5.38
N ASP A 176 41.59 4.38 -4.87
CA ASP A 176 42.96 3.98 -5.21
C ASP A 176 43.22 2.53 -4.83
N PHE A 177 42.73 2.10 -3.66
CA PHE A 177 42.82 0.71 -3.21
C PHE A 177 42.04 -0.26 -4.13
N CYS A 178 40.84 0.14 -4.58
CA CYS A 178 40.00 -0.68 -5.44
C CYS A 178 40.44 -0.63 -6.93
N SER A 179 41.35 0.26 -7.31
CA SER A 179 41.76 0.46 -8.69
C SER A 179 42.85 -0.52 -9.12
N ALA A 180 42.58 -1.31 -10.17
CA ALA A 180 43.60 -2.16 -10.77
C ALA A 180 44.60 -1.33 -11.60
N ASN A 181 45.88 -1.73 -11.59
CA ASN A 181 46.91 -1.18 -12.49
C ASN A 181 46.45 -1.37 -13.93
N ASN A 182 46.17 -0.33 -14.68
CA ASN A 182 45.61 -0.26 -16.03
C ASN A 182 44.10 -0.14 -16.18
N SER A 183 43.34 0.10 -15.11
CA SER A 183 41.91 0.42 -15.26
C SER A 183 41.72 1.75 -15.97
N ARG A 184 40.81 1.80 -16.94
CA ARG A 184 40.36 3.04 -17.57
C ARG A 184 39.04 3.44 -16.93
N GLY A 185 38.92 4.70 -16.52
CA GLY A 185 37.68 5.21 -16.00
C GLY A 185 36.54 5.20 -17.03
N PRO A 186 35.28 5.21 -16.58
CA PRO A 186 34.13 5.12 -17.49
C PRO A 186 33.87 6.40 -18.29
N GLY A 187 34.61 7.46 -18.02
CA GLY A 187 34.49 8.75 -18.69
C GLY A 187 33.12 9.42 -18.52
N PRO A 188 32.86 10.51 -19.24
CA PRO A 188 31.57 11.19 -19.20
C PRO A 188 30.40 10.30 -19.61
N ALA A 189 30.60 9.38 -20.56
CA ALA A 189 29.59 8.45 -21.04
C ALA A 189 29.15 7.47 -19.94
N GLY A 190 30.09 7.01 -19.10
CA GLY A 190 29.77 6.16 -17.95
C GLY A 190 29.04 6.90 -16.84
N VAL A 191 29.42 8.15 -16.56
CA VAL A 191 28.70 9.01 -15.60
C VAL A 191 27.27 9.24 -16.07
N GLU A 192 27.07 9.50 -17.35
CA GLU A 192 25.73 9.69 -17.91
C GLU A 192 24.91 8.39 -17.88
N LEU A 193 25.51 7.24 -18.20
CA LEU A 193 24.85 5.92 -18.05
C LEU A 193 24.45 5.65 -16.58
N MET A 194 25.32 5.94 -15.62
CA MET A 194 25.04 5.82 -14.21
C MET A 194 23.86 6.71 -13.82
N LYS A 195 23.88 7.97 -14.22
CA LYS A 195 22.80 8.93 -14.00
C LYS A 195 21.49 8.51 -14.64
N GLN A 196 21.52 8.03 -15.88
CA GLN A 196 20.31 7.54 -16.57
C GLN A 196 19.76 6.25 -15.98
N THR A 197 20.59 5.43 -15.37
CA THR A 197 20.18 4.15 -14.78
C THR A 197 19.61 4.30 -13.36
N PHE A 198 20.25 5.13 -12.52
CA PHE A 198 19.92 5.24 -11.10
C PHE A 198 19.59 6.68 -10.67
N GLY A 199 20.07 7.69 -11.38
CA GLY A 199 19.90 9.10 -11.07
C GLY A 199 18.99 9.81 -12.05
N ARG A 200 18.09 9.09 -12.71
CA ARG A 200 16.98 9.78 -13.39
C ARG A 200 16.33 10.69 -12.37
N PRO A 201 15.96 11.94 -12.74
CA PRO A 201 15.20 12.76 -11.85
C PRO A 201 13.94 11.97 -11.51
N VAL A 202 14.05 11.19 -10.46
CA VAL A 202 12.94 10.82 -9.68
C VAL A 202 12.65 12.13 -8.98
N SER A 203 11.91 13.01 -9.70
CA SER A 203 11.14 14.01 -8.98
C SER A 203 10.66 13.35 -7.70
N ALA A 204 10.64 13.98 -6.55
CA ALA A 204 10.03 13.55 -5.29
C ALA A 204 9.68 12.04 -5.06
N ASN A 205 9.79 11.17 -6.08
CA ASN A 205 9.31 9.79 -6.13
C ASN A 205 10.29 8.77 -5.53
N ALA A 206 11.57 9.07 -5.33
CA ALA A 206 12.46 8.18 -4.55
C ALA A 206 12.21 8.31 -3.04
N LEU A 207 11.84 9.51 -2.60
CA LEU A 207 11.31 9.75 -1.26
C LEU A 207 9.86 9.25 -1.13
N THR A 208 9.17 8.98 -2.24
CA THR A 208 7.78 8.52 -2.30
C THR A 208 7.60 7.15 -1.69
N SER A 209 8.38 6.15 -2.07
CA SER A 209 8.27 4.81 -1.48
C SER A 209 8.65 4.83 0.00
N SER A 210 9.70 5.54 0.39
CA SER A 210 10.10 5.69 1.80
C SER A 210 9.06 6.44 2.62
N ASN A 211 8.46 7.51 2.08
CA ASN A 211 7.40 8.26 2.75
C ASN A 211 6.10 7.45 2.82
N ILE A 212 5.79 6.69 1.77
CA ILE A 212 4.67 5.76 1.75
C ILE A 212 4.86 4.68 2.83
N ASP A 213 6.01 4.04 2.89
CA ASP A 213 6.30 2.98 3.87
C ASP A 213 6.28 3.52 5.31
N LEU A 214 6.79 4.75 5.52
CA LEU A 214 6.74 5.43 6.81
C LEU A 214 5.31 5.80 7.19
N ALA A 215 4.54 6.32 6.24
CA ALA A 215 3.13 6.63 6.44
C ALA A 215 2.33 5.37 6.79
N GLU A 216 2.55 4.25 6.08
CA GLU A 216 1.90 2.98 6.37
C GLU A 216 2.23 2.43 7.75
N LYS A 217 3.48 2.54 8.20
CA LYS A 217 3.86 2.15 9.58
C LYS A 217 3.11 2.97 10.63
N ARG A 218 3.06 4.30 10.45
CA ARG A 218 2.32 5.19 11.38
C ARG A 218 0.82 4.93 11.37
N VAL A 219 0.26 4.61 10.22
CA VAL A 219 -1.13 4.19 10.07
C VAL A 219 -1.39 2.89 10.85
N LEU A 220 -0.49 1.92 10.79
CA LEU A 220 -0.60 0.68 11.58
C LEU A 220 -0.53 0.95 13.09
N GLU A 221 0.33 1.85 13.55
CA GLU A 221 0.41 2.26 14.95
C GLU A 221 -0.87 2.94 15.42
N LEU A 222 -1.47 3.83 14.61
CA LEU A 222 -2.76 4.46 14.91
C LEU A 222 -3.89 3.42 14.97
N THR A 223 -3.90 2.45 14.06
CA THR A 223 -4.89 1.36 14.04
C THR A 223 -4.77 0.49 15.29
N SER A 224 -3.56 0.19 15.75
CA SER A 224 -3.35 -0.58 17.00
C SER A 224 -3.86 0.17 18.24
N THR A 225 -3.76 1.50 18.25
CA THR A 225 -4.31 2.33 19.32
C THR A 225 -5.84 2.29 19.32
N GLN A 226 -6.49 2.20 18.15
CA GLN A 226 -7.94 2.05 18.06
C GLN A 226 -8.43 0.65 18.49
N SER A 227 -7.65 -0.39 18.32
CA SER A 227 -7.99 -1.73 18.84
C SER A 227 -8.20 -1.71 20.36
N SER A 228 -7.59 -0.77 21.08
CA SER A 228 -7.88 -0.55 22.50
C SER A 228 -9.32 -0.06 22.77
N LEU A 229 -9.96 0.60 21.79
CA LEU A 229 -11.36 1.00 21.86
C LEU A 229 -12.33 -0.20 21.81
N LEU A 230 -11.90 -1.34 21.25
CA LEU A 230 -12.67 -2.59 21.30
C LEU A 230 -12.90 -3.04 22.74
N SER A 231 -12.00 -2.74 23.67
CA SER A 231 -12.20 -3.06 25.09
C SER A 231 -13.47 -2.41 25.66
N PHE A 232 -13.88 -1.27 25.11
CA PHE A 232 -15.12 -0.57 25.49
C PHE A 232 -16.38 -1.27 24.93
N ILE A 233 -16.25 -1.97 23.80
CA ILE A 233 -17.34 -2.69 23.14
C ILE A 233 -17.43 -4.14 23.64
N LYS A 234 -16.41 -4.63 24.36
CA LYS A 234 -16.34 -6.02 24.87
C LYS A 234 -17.52 -6.43 25.72
N SER A 235 -18.05 -5.54 26.55
CA SER A 235 -19.18 -5.82 27.43
C SER A 235 -20.54 -5.82 26.73
N ARG A 236 -20.61 -5.35 25.48
CA ARG A 236 -21.85 -5.26 24.72
C ARG A 236 -22.06 -6.51 23.87
N ARG A 237 -23.27 -7.00 23.82
CA ARG A 237 -23.67 -8.08 22.90
C ARG A 237 -24.08 -7.54 21.54
N ARG A 238 -24.64 -6.34 21.50
CA ARG A 238 -25.07 -5.67 20.26
C ARG A 238 -24.54 -4.26 20.23
N ALA A 239 -24.08 -3.84 19.07
CA ALA A 239 -23.62 -2.47 18.87
C ALA A 239 -23.63 -2.07 17.40
N ILE A 240 -23.89 -0.78 17.16
CA ILE A 240 -23.71 -0.13 15.88
C ILE A 240 -22.47 0.77 15.99
N ILE A 241 -21.48 0.55 15.14
CA ILE A 241 -20.24 1.30 15.07
C ILE A 241 -20.26 2.13 13.78
N THR A 242 -20.27 3.45 13.93
CA THR A 242 -20.25 4.38 12.80
C THR A 242 -18.90 5.06 12.67
N GLY A 243 -18.60 5.56 11.50
CA GLY A 243 -17.38 6.33 11.26
C GLY A 243 -17.16 6.57 9.77
N GLY A 244 -16.45 7.62 9.44
CA GLY A 244 -16.09 7.93 8.07
C GLY A 244 -15.09 6.93 7.46
N ALA A 245 -14.77 7.13 6.20
CA ALA A 245 -13.76 6.33 5.51
C ALA A 245 -12.40 6.44 6.23
N GLY A 246 -11.68 5.32 6.30
CA GLY A 246 -10.37 5.29 6.93
C GLY A 246 -10.35 5.23 8.46
N THR A 247 -11.51 5.20 9.14
CA THR A 247 -11.56 5.10 10.62
C THR A 247 -11.33 3.69 11.17
N GLY A 248 -10.98 2.71 10.33
CA GLY A 248 -10.61 1.36 10.79
C GLY A 248 -11.78 0.41 11.03
N LYS A 249 -13.01 0.71 10.59
CA LYS A 249 -14.21 -0.13 10.77
C LYS A 249 -13.99 -1.60 10.40
N THR A 250 -13.47 -1.88 9.22
CA THR A 250 -13.20 -3.25 8.76
C THR A 250 -12.19 -3.99 9.64
N VAL A 251 -11.14 -3.31 10.11
CA VAL A 251 -10.16 -3.90 11.03
C VAL A 251 -10.84 -4.27 12.35
N LEU A 252 -11.63 -3.35 12.92
CA LEU A 252 -12.38 -3.59 14.14
C LEU A 252 -13.44 -4.69 13.97
N ALA A 253 -14.06 -4.81 12.79
CA ALA A 253 -14.99 -5.90 12.47
C ALA A 253 -14.28 -7.26 12.47
N VAL A 254 -13.11 -7.35 11.84
CA VAL A 254 -12.27 -8.55 11.83
C VAL A 254 -11.81 -8.92 13.23
N ASP A 255 -11.30 -7.96 14.02
CA ASP A 255 -10.85 -8.19 15.40
C ASP A 255 -12.00 -8.66 16.28
N LYS A 256 -13.19 -8.07 16.13
CA LYS A 256 -14.39 -8.49 16.87
C LYS A 256 -14.85 -9.90 16.49
N ALA A 257 -14.79 -10.24 15.23
CA ALA A 257 -15.12 -11.59 14.78
C ALA A 257 -14.17 -12.64 15.38
N LYS A 258 -12.86 -12.34 15.40
CA LYS A 258 -11.84 -13.20 16.02
C LYS A 258 -12.05 -13.35 17.53
N GLU A 259 -12.38 -12.26 18.22
CA GLU A 259 -12.70 -12.29 19.65
C GLU A 259 -13.89 -13.22 19.92
N LEU A 260 -15.00 -13.05 19.18
CA LEU A 260 -16.19 -13.89 19.34
C LEU A 260 -15.89 -15.38 19.04
N ALA A 261 -15.10 -15.65 17.99
CA ALA A 261 -14.70 -17.01 17.67
C ALA A 261 -13.80 -17.65 18.75
N ALA A 262 -12.89 -16.87 19.33
CA ALA A 262 -12.05 -17.31 20.45
C ALA A 262 -12.86 -17.59 21.71
N ASP A 263 -13.98 -16.86 21.94
CA ASP A 263 -14.95 -17.10 23.01
C ASP A 263 -15.86 -18.31 22.70
N GLY A 264 -15.66 -19.00 21.58
CA GLY A 264 -16.38 -20.22 21.19
C GLY A 264 -17.66 -19.99 20.38
N TYR A 265 -17.97 -18.74 19.99
CA TYR A 265 -19.15 -18.45 19.18
C TYR A 265 -18.93 -18.87 17.72
N LYS A 266 -19.91 -19.57 17.14
CA LYS A 266 -19.99 -19.79 15.69
C LYS A 266 -20.38 -18.47 15.01
N THR A 267 -19.40 -17.74 14.55
CA THR A 267 -19.51 -16.35 14.09
C THR A 267 -19.70 -16.26 12.58
N LEU A 268 -20.74 -15.54 12.16
CA LEU A 268 -20.94 -15.16 10.76
C LEU A 268 -20.38 -13.75 10.54
N VAL A 269 -19.43 -13.60 9.64
CA VAL A 269 -18.99 -12.30 9.12
C VAL A 269 -19.68 -12.06 7.78
N THR A 270 -20.36 -10.94 7.65
CA THR A 270 -21.15 -10.63 6.45
C THR A 270 -20.98 -9.19 5.99
N CYS A 271 -21.21 -8.98 4.71
CA CYS A 271 -21.31 -7.68 4.04
C CYS A 271 -22.19 -7.82 2.80
N TYR A 272 -22.48 -6.70 2.14
CA TYR A 272 -23.23 -6.74 0.86
C TYR A 272 -22.33 -7.04 -0.33
N ASN A 273 -21.14 -6.48 -0.36
CA ASN A 273 -20.23 -6.48 -1.51
C ASN A 273 -19.40 -7.78 -1.57
N ARG A 274 -19.57 -8.58 -2.64
CA ARG A 274 -18.85 -9.85 -2.81
C ARG A 274 -17.32 -9.71 -2.84
N PRO A 275 -16.69 -8.74 -3.54
CA PRO A 275 -15.24 -8.53 -3.43
C PRO A 275 -14.74 -8.28 -2.01
N LEU A 276 -15.52 -7.56 -1.18
CA LEU A 276 -15.20 -7.38 0.24
C LEU A 276 -15.32 -8.70 1.01
N ALA A 277 -16.38 -9.48 0.76
CA ALA A 277 -16.53 -10.80 1.38
C ALA A 277 -15.36 -11.74 1.03
N ASP A 278 -14.91 -11.74 -0.22
CA ASP A 278 -13.75 -12.54 -0.65
C ASP A 278 -12.45 -12.08 0.03
N PHE A 279 -12.25 -10.76 0.18
CA PHE A 279 -11.13 -10.20 0.96
C PHE A 279 -11.18 -10.59 2.44
N LEU A 280 -12.34 -10.46 3.09
CA LEU A 280 -12.53 -10.85 4.49
C LEU A 280 -12.30 -12.36 4.68
N ARG A 281 -12.73 -13.19 3.73
CA ARG A 281 -12.53 -14.65 3.77
C ARG A 281 -11.06 -15.01 3.77
N LEU A 282 -10.24 -14.37 2.92
CA LEU A 282 -8.79 -14.59 2.90
C LEU A 282 -8.12 -14.20 4.23
N ASN A 283 -8.57 -13.11 4.86
CA ASN A 283 -8.02 -12.64 6.14
C ASN A 283 -8.44 -13.48 7.35
N LEU A 284 -9.50 -14.28 7.22
CA LEU A 284 -10.10 -15.07 8.30
C LEU A 284 -10.04 -16.59 8.01
N GLU A 285 -9.31 -17.01 6.98
CA GLU A 285 -9.23 -18.41 6.54
C GLU A 285 -8.69 -19.35 7.63
N SER A 286 -7.84 -18.84 8.53
CA SER A 286 -7.25 -19.63 9.62
C SER A 286 -8.18 -19.83 10.83
N GLU A 287 -9.35 -19.19 10.86
CA GLU A 287 -10.25 -19.18 12.02
C GLU A 287 -11.38 -20.21 11.84
N GLU A 288 -11.32 -21.32 12.54
CA GLU A 288 -12.25 -22.46 12.38
C GLU A 288 -13.73 -22.11 12.67
N ASN A 289 -13.99 -21.20 13.63
CA ASN A 289 -15.35 -20.84 14.05
C ASN A 289 -15.94 -19.64 13.30
N ILE A 290 -15.26 -19.18 12.22
CA ILE A 290 -15.74 -18.04 11.42
C ILE A 290 -16.21 -18.49 10.05
N SER A 291 -17.41 -18.08 9.69
CA SER A 291 -17.97 -18.21 8.33
C SER A 291 -18.06 -16.83 7.69
N VAL A 292 -17.46 -16.63 6.50
CA VAL A 292 -17.54 -15.36 5.76
C VAL A 292 -18.40 -15.54 4.51
N LEU A 293 -19.55 -14.87 4.46
CA LEU A 293 -20.53 -14.93 3.37
C LEU A 293 -21.10 -13.53 3.10
N ASP A 294 -21.27 -13.14 1.84
CA ASP A 294 -22.11 -11.99 1.53
C ASP A 294 -23.61 -12.31 1.76
N VAL A 295 -24.45 -11.29 1.91
CA VAL A 295 -25.87 -11.48 2.25
C VAL A 295 -26.63 -12.34 1.25
N HIS A 296 -26.27 -12.28 -0.02
CA HIS A 296 -26.92 -13.12 -1.06
C HIS A 296 -26.44 -14.57 -0.99
N GLN A 297 -25.17 -14.81 -0.66
CA GLN A 297 -24.65 -16.16 -0.41
C GLN A 297 -25.31 -16.79 0.82
N ILE A 298 -25.57 -16.00 1.89
CA ILE A 298 -26.31 -16.45 3.05
C ILE A 298 -27.71 -16.87 2.63
N ALA A 299 -28.46 -15.96 1.99
CA ALA A 299 -29.82 -16.23 1.55
C ALA A 299 -29.88 -17.45 0.66
N LYS A 300 -29.03 -17.53 -0.36
CA LYS A 300 -28.97 -18.67 -1.27
C LYS A 300 -28.72 -19.98 -0.52
N ARG A 301 -27.75 -20.03 0.40
CA ARG A 301 -27.43 -21.24 1.17
C ARG A 301 -28.61 -21.75 1.99
N PHE A 302 -29.33 -20.83 2.66
CA PHE A 302 -30.50 -21.19 3.46
C PHE A 302 -31.67 -21.61 2.60
N ILE A 303 -31.93 -20.90 1.51
CA ILE A 303 -33.02 -21.22 0.55
C ILE A 303 -32.77 -22.59 -0.09
N ASP A 304 -31.55 -22.84 -0.58
CA ASP A 304 -31.19 -24.12 -1.19
C ASP A 304 -31.39 -25.29 -0.20
N ALA A 305 -30.99 -25.09 1.08
CA ALA A 305 -31.18 -26.10 2.13
C ALA A 305 -32.66 -26.33 2.46
N ALA A 306 -33.46 -25.26 2.56
CA ALA A 306 -34.90 -25.35 2.81
C ALA A 306 -35.65 -26.00 1.63
N ASN A 307 -35.30 -25.63 0.38
CA ASN A 307 -35.86 -26.23 -0.80
C ASN A 307 -35.58 -27.75 -0.87
N ALA A 308 -34.36 -28.15 -0.51
CA ALA A 308 -33.99 -29.58 -0.44
C ALA A 308 -34.79 -30.33 0.64
N ALA A 309 -34.98 -29.74 1.83
CA ALA A 309 -35.73 -30.33 2.94
C ALA A 309 -37.22 -30.42 2.67
N THR A 310 -37.81 -29.38 2.08
CA THR A 310 -39.25 -29.27 1.86
C THR A 310 -39.72 -29.76 0.48
N LYS A 311 -38.79 -29.91 -0.46
CA LYS A 311 -39.05 -30.16 -1.89
C LYS A 311 -39.91 -29.06 -2.55
N ARG A 312 -39.83 -27.83 -2.05
CA ARG A 312 -40.51 -26.63 -2.54
C ARG A 312 -39.49 -25.69 -3.19
N ASP A 313 -39.95 -24.81 -4.08
CA ASP A 313 -39.20 -23.67 -4.58
C ASP A 313 -39.70 -22.38 -3.91
N LEU A 314 -39.06 -21.98 -2.82
CA LEU A 314 -39.46 -20.83 -2.01
C LEU A 314 -39.45 -19.54 -2.84
N ILE A 315 -38.48 -19.36 -3.74
CA ILE A 315 -38.40 -18.15 -4.58
C ILE A 315 -39.59 -18.05 -5.52
N GLU A 316 -39.97 -19.16 -6.20
CA GLU A 316 -41.09 -19.14 -7.11
C GLU A 316 -42.44 -18.99 -6.39
N GLU A 317 -42.58 -19.56 -5.19
CA GLU A 317 -43.78 -19.36 -4.36
C GLU A 317 -43.94 -17.90 -3.94
N ILE A 318 -42.84 -17.24 -3.47
CA ILE A 318 -42.85 -15.82 -3.06
C ILE A 318 -43.08 -14.92 -4.29
N ARG A 319 -42.50 -15.27 -5.44
CA ARG A 319 -42.73 -14.54 -6.70
C ARG A 319 -44.19 -14.57 -7.13
N GLY A 320 -44.90 -15.66 -6.86
CA GLY A 320 -46.35 -15.77 -7.10
C GLY A 320 -47.17 -14.65 -6.40
N THR A 321 -46.74 -14.25 -5.20
CA THR A 321 -47.40 -13.21 -4.39
C THR A 321 -46.80 -11.81 -4.59
N HIS A 322 -45.51 -11.75 -4.95
CA HIS A 322 -44.76 -10.47 -5.13
C HIS A 322 -44.34 -10.29 -6.59
N ARG A 323 -45.33 -10.19 -7.49
CA ARG A 323 -45.09 -10.00 -8.92
C ARG A 323 -44.33 -8.69 -9.16
N ASN A 324 -43.27 -8.73 -9.96
CA ASN A 324 -42.39 -7.61 -10.31
C ASN A 324 -41.46 -7.12 -9.18
N ALA A 325 -41.38 -7.80 -8.03
CA ALA A 325 -40.42 -7.46 -7.01
C ALA A 325 -38.98 -7.83 -7.45
N ASP A 326 -38.01 -7.02 -7.02
CA ASP A 326 -36.60 -7.29 -7.27
C ASP A 326 -36.17 -8.60 -6.58
N LEU A 327 -35.45 -9.43 -7.33
CA LEU A 327 -34.99 -10.73 -6.82
C LEU A 327 -34.06 -10.59 -5.62
N TRP A 328 -33.13 -9.66 -5.72
CA TRP A 328 -32.01 -9.55 -4.78
C TRP A 328 -32.37 -8.78 -3.51
N ASP A 329 -33.07 -7.66 -3.69
CA ASP A 329 -33.38 -6.73 -2.61
C ASP A 329 -34.73 -7.00 -1.93
N VAL A 330 -35.63 -7.81 -2.54
CA VAL A 330 -36.97 -8.10 -2.00
C VAL A 330 -37.23 -9.59 -1.84
N LEU A 331 -37.12 -10.39 -2.91
CA LEU A 331 -37.51 -11.81 -2.84
C LEU A 331 -36.52 -12.64 -1.99
N MET A 332 -35.22 -12.37 -2.09
CA MET A 332 -34.19 -13.10 -1.35
C MET A 332 -34.30 -12.91 0.18
N PRO A 333 -34.48 -11.69 0.73
CA PRO A 333 -34.66 -11.54 2.18
C PRO A 333 -35.95 -12.22 2.69
N ILE A 334 -37.07 -12.15 1.98
CA ILE A 334 -38.29 -12.85 2.34
C ILE A 334 -38.06 -14.36 2.35
N ALA A 335 -37.44 -14.91 1.30
CA ALA A 335 -37.12 -16.32 1.21
C ALA A 335 -36.11 -16.78 2.28
N LEU A 336 -35.15 -15.92 2.67
CA LEU A 336 -34.25 -16.20 3.79
C LEU A 336 -35.02 -16.30 5.11
N TRP A 337 -35.95 -15.39 5.34
CA TRP A 337 -36.81 -15.41 6.52
C TRP A 337 -37.60 -16.73 6.62
N ASP A 338 -38.27 -17.11 5.53
CA ASP A 338 -39.09 -18.33 5.49
C ASP A 338 -38.22 -19.60 5.56
N SER A 339 -37.05 -19.60 4.90
CA SER A 339 -36.14 -20.75 4.91
C SER A 339 -35.59 -21.08 6.29
N ALA A 340 -35.47 -20.09 7.17
CA ALA A 340 -34.97 -20.26 8.51
C ALA A 340 -35.87 -21.19 9.38
N GLU A 341 -37.11 -21.42 9.00
CA GLU A 341 -37.99 -22.38 9.66
C GLU A 341 -37.59 -23.85 9.38
N PHE A 342 -37.05 -24.12 8.21
CA PHE A 342 -36.75 -25.46 7.71
C PHE A 342 -35.26 -25.85 7.80
N VAL A 343 -34.41 -24.95 8.28
CA VAL A 343 -32.96 -25.16 8.37
C VAL A 343 -32.51 -25.07 9.80
N GLU A 344 -31.89 -26.15 10.32
CA GLU A 344 -31.40 -26.21 11.70
C GLU A 344 -30.12 -25.38 11.92
N THR A 345 -29.38 -25.10 10.86
CA THR A 345 -28.14 -24.32 10.97
C THR A 345 -28.40 -22.95 11.56
N ARG A 346 -27.66 -22.60 12.62
CA ARG A 346 -27.70 -21.28 13.28
C ARG A 346 -26.28 -20.78 13.49
N PHE A 347 -26.18 -19.47 13.61
CA PHE A 347 -24.97 -18.78 14.04
C PHE A 347 -25.18 -18.23 15.46
N ASP A 348 -24.11 -18.25 16.25
CA ASP A 348 -24.18 -17.71 17.62
C ASP A 348 -23.96 -16.21 17.64
N ALA A 349 -23.25 -15.67 16.62
CA ALA A 349 -22.95 -14.26 16.49
C ALA A 349 -22.91 -13.80 15.03
N ILE A 350 -23.22 -12.52 14.78
CA ILE A 350 -23.05 -11.86 13.47
C ILE A 350 -22.19 -10.61 13.62
N VAL A 351 -21.23 -10.46 12.72
CA VAL A 351 -20.46 -9.22 12.51
C VAL A 351 -20.69 -8.78 11.08
N CYS A 352 -21.30 -7.60 10.91
CA CYS A 352 -21.62 -7.03 9.61
C CYS A 352 -20.70 -5.85 9.31
N ASP A 353 -19.95 -5.91 8.21
CA ASP A 353 -19.16 -4.79 7.70
C ASP A 353 -19.88 -4.09 6.54
N GLU A 354 -19.65 -2.79 6.35
CA GLU A 354 -20.33 -1.93 5.37
C GLU A 354 -21.86 -2.04 5.44
N GLY A 355 -22.41 -2.04 6.65
CA GLY A 355 -23.83 -2.27 6.93
C GLY A 355 -24.79 -1.31 6.21
N GLN A 356 -24.36 -0.10 5.83
CA GLN A 356 -25.18 0.84 5.06
C GLN A 356 -25.53 0.34 3.65
N ASP A 357 -24.82 -0.67 3.14
CA ASP A 357 -25.10 -1.25 1.83
C ASP A 357 -26.15 -2.37 1.87
N ILE A 358 -26.45 -2.90 3.06
CA ILE A 358 -27.42 -3.97 3.23
C ILE A 358 -28.85 -3.40 3.15
N PRO A 359 -29.72 -3.94 2.28
CA PRO A 359 -31.12 -3.53 2.23
C PRO A 359 -31.82 -3.74 3.58
N GLU A 360 -32.72 -2.84 3.91
CA GLU A 360 -33.47 -2.86 5.17
C GLU A 360 -34.13 -4.22 5.43
N ASP A 361 -34.70 -4.82 4.39
CA ASP A 361 -35.43 -6.09 4.47
C ASP A 361 -34.54 -7.29 4.86
N PHE A 362 -33.20 -7.19 4.80
CA PHE A 362 -32.30 -8.26 5.25
C PHE A 362 -32.08 -8.30 6.77
N TRP A 363 -32.31 -7.22 7.51
CA TRP A 363 -31.92 -7.17 8.93
C TRP A 363 -32.69 -8.16 9.80
N MET A 364 -33.99 -8.28 9.62
CA MET A 364 -34.81 -9.24 10.36
C MET A 364 -34.46 -10.69 9.99
N PRO A 365 -34.34 -11.07 8.71
CA PRO A 365 -33.86 -12.40 8.31
C PRO A 365 -32.47 -12.75 8.87
N LEU A 366 -31.52 -11.81 8.90
CA LEU A 366 -30.21 -12.02 9.52
C LEU A 366 -30.29 -12.30 11.01
N GLN A 367 -31.20 -11.64 11.74
CA GLN A 367 -31.43 -11.95 13.14
C GLN A 367 -32.09 -13.32 13.34
N ARG A 368 -32.98 -13.73 12.42
CA ARG A 368 -33.68 -15.02 12.49
C ARG A 368 -32.76 -16.25 12.35
N ILE A 369 -31.62 -16.08 11.67
CA ILE A 369 -30.63 -17.17 11.54
C ILE A 369 -29.67 -17.26 12.74
N LEU A 370 -29.82 -16.40 13.76
CA LEU A 370 -29.09 -16.50 15.01
C LEU A 370 -29.70 -17.57 15.95
N THR A 371 -28.87 -18.11 16.84
CA THR A 371 -29.29 -19.07 17.88
C THR A 371 -30.34 -18.44 18.79
N ASP A 372 -30.18 -17.16 19.13
CA ASP A 372 -31.16 -16.38 19.87
C ASP A 372 -31.39 -15.04 19.19
N PHE A 373 -32.65 -14.79 18.80
CA PHE A 373 -33.04 -13.61 18.02
C PHE A 373 -32.73 -12.29 18.72
N ASP A 374 -32.94 -12.24 20.03
CA ASP A 374 -32.87 -11.00 20.81
C ASP A 374 -31.54 -10.81 21.53
N SER A 375 -30.86 -11.89 21.92
CA SER A 375 -29.70 -11.84 22.82
C SER A 375 -28.38 -12.23 22.20
N SER A 376 -28.36 -12.86 21.01
CA SER A 376 -27.11 -13.20 20.30
C SER A 376 -26.29 -11.97 19.94
N PRO A 377 -24.95 -12.03 20.04
CA PRO A 377 -24.09 -10.95 19.66
C PRO A 377 -24.29 -10.53 18.20
N PHE A 378 -24.49 -9.22 17.98
CA PHE A 378 -24.68 -8.67 16.65
C PHE A 378 -24.04 -7.28 16.52
N PHE A 379 -23.01 -7.17 15.71
CA PHE A 379 -22.24 -5.95 15.51
C PHE A 379 -22.37 -5.46 14.08
N ILE A 380 -22.67 -4.17 13.92
CA ILE A 380 -22.82 -3.53 12.60
C ILE A 380 -21.82 -2.38 12.50
N PHE A 381 -20.94 -2.47 11.51
CA PHE A 381 -20.01 -1.41 11.16
C PHE A 381 -20.50 -0.72 9.89
N ARG A 382 -20.71 0.61 9.95
CA ARG A 382 -21.28 1.36 8.84
C ARG A 382 -20.70 2.77 8.66
N ASP A 383 -20.78 3.29 7.44
CA ASP A 383 -20.44 4.66 7.08
C ASP A 383 -21.62 5.30 6.35
N GLU A 384 -22.33 6.21 7.02
CA GLU A 384 -23.55 6.83 6.50
C GLU A 384 -23.30 7.73 5.27
N ASN A 385 -22.05 8.17 5.05
CA ASN A 385 -21.67 8.98 3.90
C ASN A 385 -21.20 8.16 2.69
N GLN A 386 -21.17 6.84 2.80
CA GLN A 386 -20.83 5.94 1.70
C GLN A 386 -22.08 5.25 1.11
N ASP A 387 -23.26 5.79 1.27
CA ASP A 387 -24.49 5.22 0.72
C ASP A 387 -24.65 5.49 -0.78
N ILE A 388 -23.76 4.90 -1.60
CA ILE A 388 -23.84 4.96 -3.07
C ILE A 388 -25.13 4.30 -3.58
N TYR A 389 -25.72 3.39 -2.82
CA TYR A 389 -26.94 2.67 -3.19
C TYR A 389 -28.20 3.46 -2.81
N LYS A 390 -28.07 4.61 -2.11
CA LYS A 390 -29.18 5.46 -1.64
C LYS A 390 -30.25 4.68 -0.87
N ARG A 391 -29.81 3.85 0.07
CA ARG A 391 -30.69 3.02 0.89
C ARG A 391 -31.08 3.74 2.18
N THR A 392 -32.33 3.60 2.58
CA THR A 392 -32.80 4.10 3.86
C THR A 392 -32.26 3.16 4.95
N THR A 393 -31.45 3.67 5.87
CA THR A 393 -30.95 2.90 7.00
C THR A 393 -31.81 3.17 8.22
N SER A 394 -32.70 2.22 8.57
CA SER A 394 -33.32 2.21 9.88
C SER A 394 -32.33 1.73 10.96
N ASN A 395 -32.54 2.14 12.20
CA ASN A 395 -31.78 1.57 13.31
C ASN A 395 -32.27 0.14 13.54
N VAL A 396 -31.40 -0.82 13.22
CA VAL A 396 -31.66 -2.26 13.44
C VAL A 396 -31.86 -2.58 14.93
N PHE A 397 -31.26 -1.78 15.80
CA PHE A 397 -31.37 -1.84 17.27
C PHE A 397 -31.69 -0.45 17.83
N GLU A 398 -32.35 -0.38 18.97
CA GLU A 398 -32.54 0.88 19.74
C GLU A 398 -31.26 1.34 20.47
N GLU A 399 -30.10 1.09 19.91
CA GLU A 399 -28.81 1.44 20.52
C GLU A 399 -28.22 2.70 19.89
N ILE A 400 -27.63 3.55 20.74
CA ILE A 400 -26.90 4.74 20.28
C ILE A 400 -25.63 4.28 19.57
N PRO A 401 -25.43 4.66 18.31
CA PRO A 401 -24.23 4.29 17.55
C PRO A 401 -22.96 4.83 18.22
N PHE A 402 -21.92 4.01 18.23
CA PHE A 402 -20.59 4.42 18.65
C PHE A 402 -19.82 5.01 17.44
N ASN A 403 -19.42 6.28 17.54
CA ASN A 403 -18.77 6.95 16.43
C ASN A 403 -17.23 6.93 16.54
N LEU A 404 -16.57 6.48 15.46
CA LEU A 404 -15.11 6.51 15.29
C LEU A 404 -14.70 7.87 14.70
N GLY A 405 -13.99 8.67 15.49
CA GLY A 405 -13.66 10.07 15.16
C GLY A 405 -12.25 10.31 14.63
N ILE A 406 -11.45 9.27 14.34
CA ILE A 406 -10.06 9.42 13.87
C ILE A 406 -9.85 8.61 12.60
N ASN A 407 -9.34 9.25 11.54
CA ASN A 407 -8.90 8.55 10.34
C ASN A 407 -7.52 7.92 10.59
N CYS A 408 -7.41 6.62 10.40
CA CYS A 408 -6.19 5.84 10.63
C CYS A 408 -5.71 5.10 9.37
N ARG A 409 -6.18 5.50 8.20
CA ARG A 409 -5.87 4.82 6.93
C ARG A 409 -5.20 5.72 5.91
N ASN A 410 -5.80 6.86 5.65
CA ASN A 410 -5.35 7.76 4.61
C ASN A 410 -4.23 8.67 5.12
N THR A 411 -3.45 9.29 4.25
CA THR A 411 -2.61 10.43 4.60
C THR A 411 -3.46 11.69 4.78
N SER A 412 -2.88 12.72 5.41
CA SER A 412 -3.58 13.99 5.64
C SER A 412 -4.12 14.60 4.34
N GLU A 413 -3.32 14.57 3.27
CA GLU A 413 -3.66 15.14 1.97
C GLU A 413 -4.85 14.41 1.32
N ILE A 414 -4.88 13.07 1.44
CA ILE A 414 -5.99 12.27 0.92
C ILE A 414 -7.24 12.48 1.77
N HIS A 415 -7.08 12.52 3.11
CA HIS A 415 -8.16 12.82 4.02
C HIS A 415 -8.80 14.18 3.68
N ASP A 416 -7.99 15.25 3.62
CA ASP A 416 -8.47 16.60 3.35
C ASP A 416 -9.19 16.71 2.00
N TYR A 417 -8.74 15.94 1.01
CA TYR A 417 -9.41 15.89 -0.28
C TYR A 417 -10.73 15.12 -0.23
N ALA A 418 -10.74 13.90 0.28
CA ALA A 418 -11.92 13.03 0.32
C ALA A 418 -13.03 13.65 1.19
N TYR A 419 -12.66 14.18 2.36
CA TYR A 419 -13.61 14.71 3.34
C TYR A 419 -14.24 16.06 2.99
N ARG A 420 -13.87 16.70 1.87
CA ARG A 420 -14.60 17.87 1.34
C ARG A 420 -16.08 17.56 1.01
N ASN A 421 -16.36 16.30 0.69
CA ASN A 421 -17.72 15.83 0.37
C ASN A 421 -18.32 14.96 1.50
N TYR A 422 -17.77 15.06 2.71
CA TYR A 422 -18.26 14.34 3.87
C TYR A 422 -19.22 15.20 4.68
N HIS A 423 -20.38 14.65 5.04
CA HIS A 423 -21.44 15.35 5.76
C HIS A 423 -21.78 14.73 7.12
N GLY A 424 -21.00 13.77 7.59
CA GLY A 424 -21.19 13.08 8.87
C GLY A 424 -20.52 13.79 10.05
N PRO A 425 -20.47 13.12 11.21
CA PRO A 425 -19.74 13.60 12.38
C PRO A 425 -18.27 13.86 12.07
N ALA A 426 -17.68 14.88 12.69
CA ALA A 426 -16.30 15.27 12.45
C ALA A 426 -15.33 14.09 12.63
N VAL A 427 -14.46 13.88 11.67
CA VAL A 427 -13.38 12.88 11.72
C VAL A 427 -12.05 13.62 11.64
N THR A 428 -11.20 13.39 12.63
CA THR A 428 -9.88 14.00 12.70
C THR A 428 -8.95 13.37 11.66
N ALA A 429 -8.27 14.21 10.88
CA ALA A 429 -7.24 13.78 9.96
C ALA A 429 -6.07 13.09 10.72
N PRO A 430 -5.42 12.10 10.14
CA PRO A 430 -4.22 11.53 10.72
C PRO A 430 -3.09 12.56 10.63
N ASN A 431 -2.22 12.59 11.63
CA ASN A 431 -0.99 13.40 11.55
C ASN A 431 0.09 12.64 10.77
N VAL A 432 -0.23 12.25 9.55
CA VAL A 432 0.63 11.48 8.65
C VAL A 432 0.55 12.11 7.28
N SER A 433 1.59 12.88 6.93
CA SER A 433 1.72 13.52 5.62
C SER A 433 2.44 12.62 4.62
N SER A 434 2.08 12.71 3.35
CA SER A 434 2.72 12.01 2.24
C SER A 434 2.68 12.91 0.99
N ILE A 435 2.29 12.34 -0.15
CA ILE A 435 2.32 13.00 -1.44
C ILE A 435 1.04 13.83 -1.63
N PRO A 436 1.14 15.07 -2.12
CA PRO A 436 -0.03 15.86 -2.48
C PRO A 436 -0.94 15.15 -3.48
N VAL A 437 -2.26 15.31 -3.32
CA VAL A 437 -3.22 14.81 -4.29
C VAL A 437 -3.02 15.54 -5.62
N THR A 438 -2.82 14.77 -6.68
CA THR A 438 -2.57 15.31 -8.02
C THR A 438 -3.86 15.26 -8.84
N ASN A 439 -4.30 16.41 -9.35
CA ASN A 439 -5.43 16.52 -10.28
C ASN A 439 -4.92 16.82 -11.68
N MET A 440 -5.30 16.00 -12.66
CA MET A 440 -4.97 16.18 -14.06
C MET A 440 -6.25 16.26 -14.89
N THR A 441 -6.39 17.36 -15.64
CA THR A 441 -7.57 17.59 -16.48
C THR A 441 -7.19 17.45 -17.94
N ILE A 442 -7.76 16.45 -18.61
CA ILE A 442 -7.53 16.16 -20.02
C ILE A 442 -8.85 15.82 -20.69
N ARG A 443 -9.06 16.35 -21.90
CA ARG A 443 -10.21 16.03 -22.74
C ARG A 443 -9.90 14.77 -23.58
N GLY A 444 -10.90 13.93 -23.72
CA GLY A 444 -10.83 12.75 -24.56
C GLY A 444 -10.44 11.48 -23.81
N LEU A 445 -11.21 10.43 -24.05
CA LEU A 445 -11.06 9.14 -23.40
C LEU A 445 -9.72 8.47 -23.73
N VAL A 446 -9.29 8.60 -24.99
CA VAL A 446 -8.03 8.02 -25.49
C VAL A 446 -6.83 8.69 -24.82
N GLU A 447 -6.81 10.02 -24.81
CA GLU A 447 -5.74 10.83 -24.21
C GLU A 447 -5.64 10.59 -22.70
N GLN A 448 -6.78 10.46 -22.01
CA GLN A 448 -6.81 10.10 -20.60
C GLN A 448 -6.24 8.72 -20.35
N SER A 449 -6.60 7.71 -21.14
CA SER A 449 -6.09 6.35 -21.01
C SER A 449 -4.58 6.25 -21.29
N GLU A 450 -4.07 7.04 -22.22
CA GLU A 450 -2.63 7.17 -22.49
C GLU A 450 -1.89 7.82 -21.34
N LEU A 451 -2.45 8.89 -20.75
CA LEU A 451 -1.90 9.54 -19.58
C LEU A 451 -1.85 8.58 -18.38
N ILE A 452 -2.95 7.87 -18.09
CA ILE A 452 -2.99 6.86 -17.01
C ILE A 452 -1.88 5.83 -17.21
N THR A 453 -1.77 5.29 -18.41
CA THR A 453 -0.75 4.29 -18.74
C THR A 453 0.67 4.85 -18.58
N ALA A 454 0.90 6.11 -18.98
CA ALA A 454 2.18 6.80 -18.83
C ALA A 454 2.52 7.03 -17.35
N GLN A 455 1.55 7.46 -16.53
CA GLN A 455 1.73 7.65 -15.08
C GLN A 455 2.08 6.32 -14.39
N ILE A 456 1.38 5.23 -14.71
CA ILE A 456 1.68 3.90 -14.16
C ILE A 456 3.09 3.46 -14.56
N ARG A 457 3.48 3.63 -15.82
CA ARG A 457 4.85 3.31 -16.24
C ARG A 457 5.90 4.12 -15.47
N GLN A 458 5.61 5.38 -15.21
CA GLN A 458 6.50 6.25 -14.45
C GLN A 458 6.61 5.80 -12.99
N MET A 459 5.48 5.45 -12.34
CA MET A 459 5.46 4.93 -10.97
C MET A 459 6.24 3.61 -10.84
N LEU A 460 6.08 2.72 -11.82
CA LEU A 460 6.74 1.41 -11.83
C LEU A 460 8.25 1.47 -12.17
N VAL A 461 8.80 2.65 -12.39
CA VAL A 461 10.27 2.87 -12.41
C VAL A 461 10.82 2.84 -10.98
N ASP A 462 10.01 3.21 -9.98
CA ASP A 462 10.37 3.09 -8.57
C ASP A 462 10.31 1.61 -8.14
N PRO A 463 11.43 1.00 -7.73
CA PRO A 463 11.46 -0.40 -7.32
C PRO A 463 10.64 -0.72 -6.06
N GLY A 464 10.28 0.29 -5.28
CA GLY A 464 9.40 0.17 -4.12
C GLY A 464 7.91 0.14 -4.47
N ILE A 465 7.55 0.29 -5.75
CA ILE A 465 6.16 0.24 -6.22
C ILE A 465 5.98 -0.96 -7.14
N SER A 466 5.06 -1.85 -6.76
CA SER A 466 4.67 -3.01 -7.56
C SER A 466 3.38 -2.73 -8.36
N PRO A 467 3.11 -3.46 -9.45
CA PRO A 467 1.83 -3.35 -10.16
C PRO A 467 0.63 -3.60 -9.25
N SER A 468 0.78 -4.47 -8.26
CA SER A 468 -0.26 -4.78 -7.28
C SER A 468 -0.55 -3.65 -6.29
N ASP A 469 0.33 -2.65 -6.15
CA ASP A 469 0.08 -1.47 -5.33
C ASP A 469 -0.89 -0.48 -5.99
N ILE A 470 -1.06 -0.57 -7.32
CA ILE A 470 -1.78 0.40 -8.13
C ILE A 470 -3.17 -0.14 -8.50
N VAL A 471 -4.17 0.68 -8.31
CA VAL A 471 -5.54 0.44 -8.77
C VAL A 471 -6.04 1.64 -9.57
N VAL A 472 -6.65 1.37 -10.71
CA VAL A 472 -7.40 2.38 -11.47
C VAL A 472 -8.87 2.19 -11.16
N LEU A 473 -9.47 3.20 -10.52
CA LEU A 473 -10.90 3.23 -10.23
C LEU A 473 -11.61 4.13 -11.25
N VAL A 474 -12.52 3.53 -11.99
CA VAL A 474 -13.37 4.28 -12.93
C VAL A 474 -14.69 4.67 -12.27
N SER A 475 -15.25 5.81 -12.65
CA SER A 475 -16.59 6.21 -12.19
C SER A 475 -17.62 5.13 -12.52
N SER A 476 -18.62 4.98 -11.66
CA SER A 476 -19.70 3.97 -11.79
C SER A 476 -20.77 4.38 -12.80
N SER A 477 -20.42 5.19 -13.78
CA SER A 477 -21.30 5.67 -14.86
C SER A 477 -21.58 4.59 -15.92
N GLU A 478 -22.51 4.88 -16.82
CA GLU A 478 -22.77 4.04 -18.00
C GLU A 478 -21.53 3.87 -18.88
N ASN A 479 -20.59 4.80 -18.84
CA ASN A 479 -19.33 4.78 -19.57
C ASN A 479 -18.26 3.83 -18.96
N SER A 480 -18.47 3.30 -17.76
CA SER A 480 -17.46 2.50 -17.05
C SER A 480 -16.93 1.31 -17.87
N SER A 481 -17.80 0.61 -18.60
CA SER A 481 -17.41 -0.49 -19.48
C SER A 481 -16.54 -0.03 -20.64
N ARG A 482 -16.84 1.15 -21.21
CA ARG A 482 -16.04 1.76 -22.30
C ARG A 482 -14.69 2.23 -21.78
N MET A 483 -14.63 2.85 -20.61
CA MET A 483 -13.39 3.29 -19.96
C MET A 483 -12.48 2.08 -19.69
N LYS A 484 -13.01 1.01 -19.08
CA LYS A 484 -12.26 -0.22 -18.83
C LYS A 484 -11.74 -0.86 -20.13
N ALA A 485 -12.57 -0.93 -21.16
CA ALA A 485 -12.19 -1.49 -22.46
C ALA A 485 -11.10 -0.68 -23.15
N GLU A 486 -11.17 0.66 -23.10
CA GLU A 486 -10.15 1.55 -23.67
C GLU A 486 -8.80 1.36 -22.97
N LEU A 487 -8.80 1.33 -21.64
CA LEU A 487 -7.57 1.19 -20.86
C LEU A 487 -6.96 -0.21 -21.03
N ALA A 488 -7.78 -1.25 -21.11
CA ALA A 488 -7.32 -2.63 -21.33
C ALA A 488 -6.56 -2.83 -22.67
N GLN A 489 -6.80 -1.96 -23.66
CA GLN A 489 -6.07 -1.98 -24.93
C GLN A 489 -4.68 -1.35 -24.83
N LYS A 490 -4.41 -0.53 -23.81
CA LYS A 490 -3.12 0.13 -23.64
C LYS A 490 -2.11 -0.84 -23.01
N LYS A 491 -0.91 -0.87 -23.54
CA LYS A 491 0.15 -1.75 -23.06
C LYS A 491 0.95 -1.04 -21.96
N ILE A 492 0.98 -1.56 -20.75
CA ILE A 492 1.84 -1.04 -19.68
C ILE A 492 3.29 -1.45 -19.94
N SER A 493 3.57 -2.76 -20.04
CA SER A 493 4.86 -3.32 -20.42
C SER A 493 4.67 -4.72 -21.03
N ASN A 494 5.75 -5.45 -21.32
CA ASN A 494 5.66 -6.84 -21.79
C ASN A 494 5.25 -7.83 -20.70
N SER A 495 5.55 -7.53 -19.43
CA SER A 495 5.30 -8.41 -18.29
C SER A 495 4.08 -8.01 -17.47
N ILE A 496 3.64 -6.72 -17.53
CA ILE A 496 2.57 -6.19 -16.70
C ILE A 496 1.28 -6.11 -17.51
N LYS A 497 0.20 -6.66 -16.93
CA LYS A 497 -1.11 -6.76 -17.57
C LYS A 497 -2.16 -5.97 -16.79
N TRP A 498 -3.23 -5.62 -17.50
CA TRP A 498 -4.46 -5.17 -16.89
C TRP A 498 -5.30 -6.35 -16.44
N THR A 499 -5.94 -6.23 -15.29
CA THR A 499 -6.94 -7.20 -14.82
C THR A 499 -8.21 -6.49 -14.37
N ALA A 500 -9.34 -7.17 -14.54
CA ALA A 500 -10.65 -6.74 -14.03
C ALA A 500 -11.18 -7.85 -13.11
N ASN A 501 -11.87 -7.46 -12.05
CA ASN A 501 -12.49 -8.30 -11.03
C ASN A 501 -11.56 -8.79 -9.90
N HIS A 502 -10.57 -9.61 -10.15
CA HIS A 502 -9.62 -10.10 -9.14
C HIS A 502 -8.21 -10.17 -9.70
N ARG A 503 -7.23 -9.76 -8.91
CA ARG A 503 -5.83 -10.00 -9.22
C ARG A 503 -5.50 -11.47 -8.98
N GLN A 504 -4.88 -12.10 -9.97
CA GLN A 504 -4.37 -13.46 -9.87
C GLN A 504 -2.85 -13.48 -9.70
N ASN A 505 -2.18 -12.42 -10.16
CA ASN A 505 -0.73 -12.32 -10.15
C ASN A 505 -0.26 -10.95 -9.64
N PRO A 506 0.94 -10.87 -9.04
CA PRO A 506 1.52 -9.59 -8.58
C PRO A 506 1.86 -8.63 -9.74
N ASP A 507 1.98 -9.13 -10.97
CA ASP A 507 2.29 -8.34 -12.18
C ASP A 507 1.03 -7.77 -12.86
N GLU A 508 -0.07 -7.66 -12.13
CA GLU A 508 -1.33 -7.15 -12.66
C GLU A 508 -1.73 -5.82 -12.01
N VAL A 509 -2.17 -4.87 -12.84
CA VAL A 509 -2.81 -3.62 -12.40
C VAL A 509 -4.31 -3.80 -12.50
N LEU A 510 -5.02 -3.60 -11.40
CA LEU A 510 -6.47 -3.74 -11.34
C LEU A 510 -7.18 -2.51 -11.90
N ILE A 511 -8.18 -2.74 -12.76
CA ILE A 511 -9.17 -1.74 -13.19
C ILE A 511 -10.53 -2.15 -12.64
N GLU A 512 -11.13 -1.30 -11.79
CA GLU A 512 -12.45 -1.59 -11.25
C GLU A 512 -13.31 -0.31 -11.17
N THR A 513 -14.62 -0.46 -10.96
CA THR A 513 -15.49 0.68 -10.67
C THR A 513 -15.37 1.07 -9.21
N VAL A 514 -15.55 2.36 -8.89
CA VAL A 514 -15.61 2.85 -7.51
C VAL A 514 -16.59 2.04 -6.68
N LYS A 515 -17.77 1.75 -7.24
CA LYS A 515 -18.83 0.98 -6.57
C LYS A 515 -18.41 -0.44 -6.19
N ARG A 516 -17.73 -1.18 -7.07
CA ARG A 516 -17.29 -2.56 -6.80
C ARG A 516 -16.05 -2.62 -5.92
N PHE A 517 -15.24 -1.57 -5.91
CA PHE A 517 -14.05 -1.48 -5.07
C PHE A 517 -14.36 -0.94 -3.65
N LYS A 518 -15.62 -0.64 -3.37
CA LYS A 518 -16.05 -0.21 -2.03
C LYS A 518 -15.70 -1.28 -0.98
N GLY A 519 -15.25 -0.85 0.19
CA GLY A 519 -14.76 -1.71 1.28
C GLY A 519 -13.30 -2.17 1.10
N LEU A 520 -12.74 -2.09 -0.10
CA LEU A 520 -11.34 -2.40 -0.38
C LEU A 520 -10.47 -1.14 -0.37
N GLU A 521 -9.16 -1.35 -0.44
CA GLU A 521 -8.18 -0.26 -0.44
C GLU A 521 -6.95 -0.61 -1.29
N ALA A 522 -6.23 0.41 -1.72
CA ALA A 522 -4.98 0.25 -2.43
C ALA A 522 -3.97 1.30 -1.97
N ARG A 523 -2.70 0.98 -2.08
CA ARG A 523 -1.59 1.87 -1.76
C ARG A 523 -1.63 3.14 -2.61
N ILE A 524 -1.86 2.95 -3.92
CA ILE A 524 -1.95 3.99 -4.93
C ILE A 524 -3.27 3.84 -5.68
N VAL A 525 -4.06 4.91 -5.74
CA VAL A 525 -5.29 4.95 -6.52
C VAL A 525 -5.17 6.01 -7.61
N ILE A 526 -5.49 5.61 -8.83
CA ILE A 526 -5.76 6.53 -9.93
C ILE A 526 -7.27 6.56 -10.11
N LEU A 527 -7.89 7.65 -9.70
CA LEU A 527 -9.33 7.86 -9.82
C LEU A 527 -9.62 8.51 -11.16
N TRP A 528 -10.20 7.74 -12.07
CA TRP A 528 -10.54 8.18 -13.41
C TRP A 528 -12.02 8.51 -13.52
N LEU A 529 -12.31 9.80 -13.65
CA LEU A 529 -13.64 10.35 -13.64
C LEU A 529 -14.00 10.86 -15.04
N ASP A 530 -14.82 10.11 -15.75
CA ASP A 530 -15.39 10.51 -17.03
C ASP A 530 -16.89 10.29 -17.01
N ASP A 531 -17.66 11.37 -17.03
CA ASP A 531 -19.11 11.37 -17.07
C ASP A 531 -19.67 11.46 -18.50
N GLY A 532 -18.80 11.46 -19.51
CA GLY A 532 -19.19 11.75 -20.89
C GLY A 532 -19.71 13.16 -21.11
N GLY A 533 -19.53 14.07 -20.13
CA GLY A 533 -19.98 15.46 -20.16
C GLY A 533 -21.47 15.66 -19.88
N ILE A 534 -22.18 14.64 -19.37
CA ILE A 534 -23.66 14.66 -19.26
C ILE A 534 -24.12 14.84 -17.80
N VAL A 535 -23.45 14.25 -16.82
CA VAL A 535 -23.84 14.31 -15.41
C VAL A 535 -22.62 14.54 -14.52
N PRO A 536 -22.65 15.52 -13.60
CA PRO A 536 -21.57 15.67 -12.60
C PRO A 536 -21.47 14.43 -11.73
N ILE A 537 -20.23 13.98 -11.46
CA ILE A 537 -19.99 12.88 -10.54
C ILE A 537 -20.42 13.30 -9.14
N GLY A 538 -21.21 12.47 -8.46
CA GLY A 538 -21.72 12.77 -7.12
C GLY A 538 -20.59 12.90 -6.09
N GLY A 539 -20.76 13.82 -5.13
CA GLY A 539 -19.79 14.02 -4.05
C GLY A 539 -19.51 12.75 -3.24
N GLU A 540 -20.50 11.88 -3.10
CA GLU A 540 -20.37 10.57 -2.45
C GLU A 540 -19.43 9.62 -3.21
N GLU A 541 -19.51 9.58 -4.53
CA GLU A 541 -18.63 8.74 -5.35
C GLU A 541 -17.17 9.23 -5.30
N LEU A 542 -16.98 10.56 -5.29
CA LEU A 542 -15.66 11.18 -5.07
C LEU A 542 -15.11 10.83 -3.69
N TYR A 543 -15.94 10.95 -2.65
CA TYR A 543 -15.57 10.59 -1.29
C TYR A 543 -15.15 9.12 -1.19
N VAL A 544 -15.98 8.21 -1.72
CA VAL A 544 -15.70 6.78 -1.71
C VAL A 544 -14.44 6.46 -2.51
N GLY A 545 -14.32 6.96 -3.74
CA GLY A 545 -13.18 6.66 -4.61
C GLY A 545 -11.86 7.20 -4.07
N ALA A 546 -11.84 8.46 -3.62
CA ALA A 546 -10.64 9.09 -3.07
C ALA A 546 -10.18 8.41 -1.77
N SER A 547 -11.11 8.05 -0.89
CA SER A 547 -10.80 7.40 0.38
C SER A 547 -10.26 5.98 0.25
N ARG A 548 -10.28 5.36 -0.96
CA ARG A 548 -9.68 4.04 -1.22
C ARG A 548 -8.16 4.09 -1.30
N ALA A 549 -7.56 5.26 -1.54
CA ALA A 549 -6.12 5.44 -1.54
C ALA A 549 -5.59 5.48 -0.11
N ARG A 550 -4.56 4.69 0.18
CA ARG A 550 -3.87 4.76 1.47
C ARG A 550 -2.81 5.86 1.47
N SER A 551 -2.01 5.94 0.42
CA SER A 551 -0.77 6.72 0.44
C SER A 551 -0.61 7.68 -0.73
N GLN A 552 -1.17 7.36 -1.92
CA GLN A 552 -1.12 8.26 -3.08
C GLN A 552 -2.43 8.25 -3.86
N LEU A 553 -2.89 9.44 -4.22
CA LEU A 553 -4.11 9.65 -5.02
C LEU A 553 -3.81 10.54 -6.22
N LEU A 554 -4.08 10.00 -7.42
CA LEU A 554 -4.15 10.77 -8.66
C LEU A 554 -5.59 10.81 -9.14
N ILE A 555 -6.01 11.97 -9.62
CA ILE A 555 -7.34 12.17 -10.19
C ILE A 555 -7.17 12.61 -11.64
N ILE A 556 -7.84 11.91 -12.53
CA ILE A 556 -7.86 12.22 -13.96
C ILE A 556 -9.31 12.40 -14.36
N SER A 557 -9.64 13.59 -14.91
CA SER A 557 -11.01 13.96 -15.23
C SER A 557 -11.10 14.82 -16.48
N THR A 558 -12.30 14.97 -17.02
CA THR A 558 -12.64 16.02 -17.97
C THR A 558 -12.79 17.36 -17.25
N MET A 559 -12.68 18.51 -17.95
CA MET A 559 -12.82 19.85 -17.33
C MET A 559 -14.14 20.05 -16.59
N ASN A 560 -15.18 19.31 -16.92
CA ASN A 560 -16.53 19.47 -16.34
C ASN A 560 -16.76 18.58 -15.11
N ALA A 561 -15.97 17.51 -14.91
CA ALA A 561 -16.16 16.58 -13.80
C ALA A 561 -15.78 17.15 -12.43
N LEU A 562 -15.01 18.23 -12.38
CA LEU A 562 -14.54 18.86 -11.14
C LEU A 562 -15.29 20.16 -10.77
N GLU A 563 -16.17 20.67 -11.64
CA GLU A 563 -17.04 21.82 -11.34
C GLU A 563 -18.26 21.42 -10.50
N THR A 564 -18.07 20.62 -9.45
CA THR A 564 -19.09 20.51 -8.42
C THR A 564 -18.96 21.68 -7.47
N LYS A 565 -19.96 22.52 -7.49
CA LYS A 565 -20.20 23.70 -6.68
C LYS A 565 -19.51 23.66 -5.32
N VAL A 566 -18.50 24.53 -5.16
CA VAL A 566 -18.23 25.16 -3.88
C VAL A 566 -19.45 26.07 -3.65
N GLY A 567 -20.40 25.61 -2.89
CA GLY A 567 -21.55 26.33 -2.43
C GLY A 567 -21.66 26.17 -0.94
#